data_f8387e276d840045046544869937f6ce
#
_entry.id   f8387e276d840045046544869937f6ce
#
_cell.length_a   1.000
_cell.length_b   1.000
_cell.length_c   1.000
_cell.angle_alpha   90.00
_cell.angle_beta   90.00
_cell.angle_gamma   90.00
#
_symmetry.space_group_name_H-M   'P 1'
#
loop_
_entity.id
_entity.type
_entity.pdbx_description
1 polymer ?
#
loop_
_entity_poly.entity_id
_entity_poly.type
_entity_poly.pdbx_seq_one_letter_code
_entity_poly.pdbx_strand_id
1 'polypeptide(L)'
;MITMDNETSTVPDTVRTGVCYLVAALYLLASILTVTANGLLLLVIFKDPLQCFRRPFAVYIAGLATTDFLFGAVGDTITAKNKIYCAMNEDGETTFYYVMDYFIDNSATVLVVALSVDRLLAVAFPIFYRCTVRNTHAALVVVCAWVYSLSFSLIQLTNVPEDIYDTVDVHLHVTFALTTTGIIYCIIYRTIRKRRKFFLGANETATRRTNQRLKSFKSEKESALTAFLILLALVMTQIPYLAMIVLRANCKSCLVTTWYFICQECADFLLCVSAIANPVLYGWRVKQFQRSFMVVFCGKKTRNTELGKSRDTTFEKTLELD
;
A
#
# COMPACT_ATOMS: atom_id res chain seq x y z
N MET A 1 22.40 15.01 11.69
CA MET A 1 22.44 16.43 12.14
C MET A 1 23.53 17.14 11.36
N ILE A 2 23.17 17.66 10.18
CA ILE A 2 24.08 18.50 9.39
C ILE A 2 24.08 19.84 10.12
N THR A 3 25.19 20.17 10.78
CA THR A 3 25.45 21.54 11.19
C THR A 3 25.36 22.41 9.93
N MET A 4 24.22 23.09 9.77
CA MET A 4 24.10 24.16 8.79
C MET A 4 25.06 25.25 9.24
N ASP A 5 26.24 25.29 8.63
CA ASP A 5 27.11 26.45 8.72
C ASP A 5 26.28 27.65 8.28
N ASN A 6 26.08 28.58 9.18
CA ASN A 6 25.57 29.96 9.14
C ASN A 6 25.06 30.56 7.82
N GLU A 7 24.48 29.80 6.89
CA GLU A 7 23.69 30.36 5.79
C GLU A 7 22.29 30.64 6.34
N THR A 8 22.03 31.91 6.64
CA THR A 8 20.73 32.40 7.10
C THR A 8 19.66 31.95 6.12
N SER A 9 18.77 31.07 6.56
CA SER A 9 17.58 30.66 5.80
C SER A 9 16.88 31.91 5.24
N THR A 10 16.66 31.97 3.93
CA THR A 10 15.95 33.09 3.29
C THR A 10 14.43 32.96 3.43
N VAL A 11 13.96 31.93 4.14
CA VAL A 11 12.53 31.73 4.40
C VAL A 11 12.08 32.70 5.50
N PRO A 12 11.15 33.63 5.20
CA PRO A 12 10.61 34.51 6.23
C PRO A 12 9.92 33.73 7.36
N ASP A 13 10.17 34.08 8.62
CA ASP A 13 9.60 33.39 9.79
C ASP A 13 8.08 33.30 9.72
N THR A 14 7.41 34.34 9.24
CA THR A 14 5.94 34.36 9.07
C THR A 14 5.47 33.31 8.07
N VAL A 15 6.20 33.09 6.98
CA VAL A 15 5.89 32.07 5.97
C VAL A 15 6.15 30.68 6.55
N ARG A 16 7.31 30.47 7.19
CA ARG A 16 7.68 29.22 7.82
C ARG A 16 6.63 28.79 8.86
N THR A 17 6.30 29.68 9.79
CA THR A 17 5.29 29.42 10.84
C THR A 17 3.94 29.10 10.23
N GLY A 18 3.47 29.88 9.25
CA GLY A 18 2.18 29.66 8.58
C GLY A 18 2.12 28.32 7.86
N VAL A 19 3.16 27.96 7.11
CA VAL A 19 3.26 26.68 6.39
C VAL A 19 3.30 25.51 7.38
N CYS A 20 4.12 25.58 8.44
CA CYS A 20 4.22 24.51 9.43
C CYS A 20 2.88 24.26 10.14
N TYR A 21 2.12 25.28 10.55
CA TYR A 21 0.78 25.09 11.12
C TYR A 21 -0.22 24.49 10.13
N LEU A 22 -0.20 24.98 8.88
CA LEU A 22 -1.08 24.44 7.84
C LEU A 22 -0.79 22.96 7.59
N VAL A 23 0.48 22.61 7.45
CA VAL A 23 0.91 21.23 7.20
C VAL A 23 0.60 20.34 8.41
N ALA A 24 0.80 20.82 9.64
CA ALA A 24 0.40 20.09 10.84
C ALA A 24 -1.10 19.76 10.85
N ALA A 25 -1.95 20.73 10.50
CA ALA A 25 -3.39 20.51 10.41
C ALA A 25 -3.76 19.49 9.31
N LEU A 26 -3.06 19.52 8.17
CA LEU A 26 -3.25 18.55 7.08
C LEU A 26 -2.83 17.14 7.50
N TYR A 27 -1.71 16.96 8.22
CA TYR A 27 -1.30 15.67 8.77
C TYR A 27 -2.29 15.11 9.79
N LEU A 28 -2.84 15.95 10.68
CA LEU A 28 -3.89 15.50 11.62
C LEU A 28 -5.15 15.04 10.88
N LEU A 29 -5.56 15.75 9.84
CA LEU A 29 -6.68 15.33 9.00
C LEU A 29 -6.37 14.03 8.26
N ALA A 30 -5.19 13.90 7.68
CA ALA A 30 -4.72 12.68 7.02
C ALA A 30 -4.69 11.50 7.98
N SER A 31 -4.17 11.68 9.20
CA SER A 31 -4.18 10.67 10.27
C SER A 31 -5.58 10.11 10.51
N ILE A 32 -6.58 10.98 10.74
CA ILE A 32 -7.96 10.56 10.96
C ILE A 32 -8.51 9.77 9.77
N LEU A 33 -8.28 10.25 8.55
CA LEU A 33 -8.75 9.60 7.33
C LEU A 33 -8.07 8.25 7.10
N THR A 34 -6.75 8.18 7.29
CA THR A 34 -5.94 6.97 7.10
C THR A 34 -6.32 5.89 8.11
N VAL A 35 -6.40 6.25 9.40
CA VAL A 35 -6.82 5.33 10.48
C VAL A 35 -8.23 4.82 10.25
N THR A 36 -9.16 5.72 9.93
CA THR A 36 -10.56 5.33 9.72
C THR A 36 -10.70 4.43 8.49
N ALA A 37 -10.13 4.80 7.35
CA ALA A 37 -10.29 4.07 6.11
C ALA A 37 -9.63 2.69 6.16
N ASN A 38 -8.39 2.60 6.65
CA ASN A 38 -7.67 1.33 6.78
C ASN A 38 -8.25 0.46 7.91
N GLY A 39 -8.69 1.06 9.02
CA GLY A 39 -9.38 0.35 10.10
C GLY A 39 -10.70 -0.29 9.62
N LEU A 40 -11.51 0.42 8.83
CA LEU A 40 -12.71 -0.13 8.21
C LEU A 40 -12.39 -1.25 7.21
N LEU A 41 -11.32 -1.10 6.42
CA LEU A 41 -10.86 -2.14 5.51
C LEU A 41 -10.47 -3.41 6.26
N LEU A 42 -9.66 -3.29 7.32
CA LEU A 42 -9.26 -4.40 8.17
C LEU A 42 -10.48 -5.07 8.82
N LEU A 43 -11.41 -4.28 9.36
CA LEU A 43 -12.65 -4.81 9.96
C LEU A 43 -13.45 -5.68 8.99
N VAL A 44 -13.58 -5.25 7.73
CA VAL A 44 -14.31 -6.00 6.69
C VAL A 44 -13.55 -7.27 6.31
N ILE A 45 -12.22 -7.22 6.21
CA ILE A 45 -11.39 -8.40 5.90
C ILE A 45 -11.47 -9.43 7.03
N PHE A 46 -11.37 -9.00 8.30
CA PHE A 46 -11.41 -9.92 9.45
C PHE A 46 -12.80 -10.53 9.67
N LYS A 47 -13.87 -9.74 9.52
CA LYS A 47 -15.24 -10.29 9.62
C LYS A 47 -15.58 -11.25 8.49
N ASP A 48 -15.01 -11.05 7.31
CA ASP A 48 -15.21 -11.83 6.08
C ASP A 48 -16.62 -12.44 5.93
N PRO A 49 -17.69 -11.61 5.95
CA PRO A 49 -19.07 -12.09 6.04
C PRO A 49 -19.49 -12.94 4.84
N LEU A 50 -18.78 -12.82 3.74
CA LEU A 50 -19.04 -13.55 2.48
C LEU A 50 -17.99 -14.64 2.20
N GLN A 51 -17.07 -14.90 3.12
CA GLN A 51 -15.96 -15.85 3.00
C GLN A 51 -15.16 -15.70 1.70
N CYS A 52 -14.95 -14.46 1.27
CA CYS A 52 -14.31 -14.15 0.00
C CYS A 52 -12.85 -13.69 0.15
N PHE A 53 -12.39 -13.39 1.38
CA PHE A 53 -11.04 -12.93 1.67
C PHE A 53 -10.07 -14.05 2.08
N ARG A 54 -10.46 -15.31 1.95
CA ARG A 54 -9.63 -16.48 2.25
C ARG A 54 -8.63 -16.81 1.14
N ARG A 55 -7.92 -15.79 0.61
CA ARG A 55 -6.95 -15.92 -0.47
C ARG A 55 -5.66 -15.18 -0.12
N PRO A 56 -4.48 -15.64 -0.58
CA PRO A 56 -3.19 -14.99 -0.31
C PRO A 56 -3.20 -13.48 -0.60
N PHE A 57 -3.84 -13.07 -1.68
CA PHE A 57 -4.02 -11.67 -2.03
C PHE A 57 -4.64 -10.81 -0.89
N ALA A 58 -5.64 -11.33 -0.20
CA ALA A 58 -6.29 -10.60 0.89
C ALA A 58 -5.36 -10.46 2.11
N VAL A 59 -4.44 -11.41 2.31
CA VAL A 59 -3.44 -11.33 3.38
C VAL A 59 -2.45 -10.19 3.12
N TYR A 60 -1.98 -10.01 1.88
CA TYR A 60 -1.13 -8.87 1.51
C TYR A 60 -1.87 -7.53 1.67
N ILE A 61 -3.16 -7.48 1.27
CA ILE A 61 -3.98 -6.28 1.49
C ILE A 61 -4.12 -5.99 2.98
N ALA A 62 -4.36 -7.01 3.81
CA ALA A 62 -4.46 -6.82 5.26
C ALA A 62 -3.11 -6.33 5.84
N GLY A 63 -1.99 -6.90 5.38
CA GLY A 63 -0.65 -6.45 5.77
C GLY A 63 -0.43 -4.97 5.43
N LEU A 64 -0.72 -4.58 4.19
CA LEU A 64 -0.59 -3.19 3.74
C LEU A 64 -1.52 -2.26 4.54
N ALA A 65 -2.79 -2.63 4.71
CA ALA A 65 -3.73 -1.84 5.51
C ALA A 65 -3.34 -1.73 6.99
N THR A 66 -2.65 -2.73 7.55
CA THR A 66 -2.10 -2.65 8.92
C THR A 66 -0.94 -1.66 8.97
N THR A 67 -0.04 -1.69 7.99
CA THR A 67 1.06 -0.72 7.87
C THR A 67 0.52 0.69 7.71
N ASP A 68 -0.45 0.91 6.81
CA ASP A 68 -1.08 2.22 6.59
C ASP A 68 -1.85 2.72 7.83
N PHE A 69 -2.52 1.82 8.56
CA PHE A 69 -3.19 2.15 9.81
C PHE A 69 -2.18 2.63 10.88
N LEU A 70 -1.04 1.96 11.00
CA LEU A 70 0.03 2.36 11.91
C LEU A 70 0.65 3.69 11.46
N PHE A 71 0.80 3.90 10.15
CA PHE A 71 1.27 5.17 9.61
C PHE A 71 0.34 6.32 10.02
N GLY A 72 -0.95 6.21 9.81
CA GLY A 72 -1.91 7.23 10.23
C GLY A 72 -1.93 7.44 11.76
N ALA A 73 -1.92 6.34 12.55
CA ALA A 73 -2.04 6.42 14.00
C ALA A 73 -0.78 6.97 14.69
N VAL A 74 0.40 6.64 14.18
CA VAL A 74 1.68 6.97 14.80
C VAL A 74 2.47 7.96 13.93
N GLY A 75 2.74 7.62 12.67
CA GLY A 75 3.55 8.43 11.76
C GLY A 75 2.98 9.83 11.56
N ASP A 76 1.78 9.93 10.98
CA ASP A 76 1.14 11.22 10.72
C ASP A 76 0.98 12.07 11.99
N THR A 77 0.66 11.43 13.13
CA THR A 77 0.49 12.13 14.41
C THR A 77 1.79 12.72 14.93
N ILE A 78 2.90 11.97 14.84
CA ILE A 78 4.22 12.45 15.24
C ILE A 78 4.70 13.53 14.27
N THR A 79 4.49 13.36 12.97
CA THR A 79 4.82 14.38 11.96
C THR A 79 4.07 15.68 12.21
N ALA A 80 2.76 15.61 12.49
CA ALA A 80 1.96 16.80 12.86
C ALA A 80 2.54 17.51 14.10
N LYS A 81 2.94 16.75 15.12
CA LYS A 81 3.61 17.29 16.30
C LYS A 81 4.92 18.01 15.94
N ASN A 82 5.78 17.38 15.12
CA ASN A 82 7.06 17.98 14.69
C ASN A 82 6.84 19.26 13.89
N LYS A 83 5.77 19.32 13.06
CA LYS A 83 5.41 20.55 12.33
C LYS A 83 4.91 21.66 13.27
N ILE A 84 4.27 21.33 14.40
CA ILE A 84 3.92 22.32 15.43
C ILE A 84 5.21 22.86 16.08
N TYR A 85 6.17 22.01 16.41
CA TYR A 85 7.48 22.47 16.94
C TYR A 85 8.23 23.35 15.93
N CYS A 86 8.22 22.96 14.63
CA CYS A 86 8.73 23.80 13.55
C CYS A 86 8.11 25.20 13.55
N ALA A 87 6.79 25.30 13.74
CA ALA A 87 6.09 26.59 13.83
C ALA A 87 6.46 27.41 15.07
N MET A 88 6.87 26.73 16.15
CA MET A 88 7.33 27.37 17.40
C MET A 88 8.82 27.68 17.41
N ASN A 89 9.56 27.36 16.34
CA ASN A 89 11.02 27.42 16.27
C ASN A 89 11.71 26.55 17.33
N GLU A 90 11.12 25.39 17.66
CA GLU A 90 11.65 24.39 18.57
C GLU A 90 12.08 23.12 17.82
N ASP A 91 13.07 22.39 18.33
CA ASP A 91 13.48 21.10 17.81
C ASP A 91 12.49 20.03 18.26
N GLY A 92 11.72 19.49 17.33
CA GLY A 92 10.71 18.47 17.60
C GLY A 92 11.08 17.07 17.17
N GLU A 93 12.10 16.93 16.34
CA GLU A 93 12.49 15.66 15.75
C GLU A 93 13.20 14.75 16.77
N THR A 94 12.75 13.51 16.82
CA THR A 94 13.33 12.49 17.69
C THR A 94 13.81 11.32 16.85
N THR A 95 14.85 10.62 17.31
CA THR A 95 15.33 9.38 16.65
C THR A 95 14.21 8.35 16.47
N PHE A 96 13.28 8.30 17.43
CA PHE A 96 12.10 7.44 17.33
C PHE A 96 11.23 7.79 16.13
N TYR A 97 11.06 9.07 15.79
CA TYR A 97 10.32 9.51 14.60
C TYR A 97 10.95 8.94 13.33
N TYR A 98 12.25 9.12 13.14
CA TYR A 98 12.94 8.61 11.96
C TYR A 98 12.84 7.09 11.83
N VAL A 99 13.08 6.34 12.92
CA VAL A 99 12.97 4.88 12.91
C VAL A 99 11.56 4.44 12.52
N MET A 100 10.52 5.09 13.03
CA MET A 100 9.13 4.75 12.69
C MET A 100 8.79 5.12 11.25
N ASP A 101 9.22 6.27 10.77
CA ASP A 101 8.97 6.76 9.42
C ASP A 101 9.54 5.80 8.37
N TYR A 102 10.85 5.50 8.45
CA TYR A 102 11.48 4.54 7.55
C TYR A 102 10.92 3.12 7.68
N PHE A 103 10.60 2.67 8.91
CA PHE A 103 9.99 1.36 9.10
C PHE A 103 8.67 1.23 8.33
N ILE A 104 7.83 2.24 8.41
CA ILE A 104 6.49 2.20 7.83
C ILE A 104 6.57 2.33 6.31
N ASP A 105 7.34 3.31 5.78
CA ASP A 105 7.48 3.53 4.35
C ASP A 105 8.12 2.32 3.65
N ASN A 106 9.21 1.80 4.20
CA ASN A 106 9.87 0.60 3.67
C ASN A 106 8.98 -0.63 3.74
N SER A 107 8.19 -0.80 4.82
CA SER A 107 7.22 -1.90 4.93
C SER A 107 6.16 -1.82 3.83
N ALA A 108 5.59 -0.65 3.59
CA ALA A 108 4.58 -0.45 2.54
C ALA A 108 5.18 -0.78 1.15
N THR A 109 6.36 -0.27 0.87
CA THR A 109 7.05 -0.49 -0.41
C THR A 109 7.38 -1.97 -0.65
N VAL A 110 7.97 -2.67 0.34
CA VAL A 110 8.28 -4.10 0.25
C VAL A 110 7.01 -4.93 0.07
N LEU A 111 5.93 -4.59 0.76
CA LEU A 111 4.64 -5.28 0.63
C LEU A 111 4.01 -5.07 -0.75
N VAL A 112 4.16 -3.90 -1.38
CA VAL A 112 3.70 -3.66 -2.77
C VAL A 112 4.51 -4.49 -3.76
N VAL A 113 5.82 -4.65 -3.57
CA VAL A 113 6.66 -5.56 -4.38
C VAL A 113 6.18 -7.00 -4.20
N ALA A 114 6.00 -7.47 -2.97
CA ALA A 114 5.54 -8.81 -2.66
C ALA A 114 4.15 -9.11 -3.25
N LEU A 115 3.22 -8.16 -3.14
CA LEU A 115 1.90 -8.21 -3.77
C LEU A 115 2.00 -8.30 -5.30
N SER A 116 2.94 -7.59 -5.91
CA SER A 116 3.16 -7.61 -7.36
C SER A 116 3.70 -8.98 -7.82
N VAL A 117 4.62 -9.57 -7.07
CA VAL A 117 5.12 -10.94 -7.31
C VAL A 117 3.99 -11.97 -7.15
N ASP A 118 3.18 -11.87 -6.11
CA ASP A 118 2.00 -12.73 -5.90
C ASP A 118 1.04 -12.66 -7.10
N ARG A 119 0.79 -11.47 -7.62
CA ARG A 119 -0.06 -11.29 -8.81
C ARG A 119 0.57 -11.86 -10.06
N LEU A 120 1.88 -11.71 -10.23
CA LEU A 120 2.62 -12.34 -11.35
C LEU A 120 2.46 -13.86 -11.32
N LEU A 121 2.69 -14.50 -10.18
CA LEU A 121 2.54 -15.94 -10.01
C LEU A 121 1.11 -16.41 -10.30
N ALA A 122 0.10 -15.70 -9.77
CA ALA A 122 -1.30 -16.02 -10.02
C ALA A 122 -1.68 -15.91 -11.51
N VAL A 123 -1.15 -14.91 -12.21
CA VAL A 123 -1.43 -14.68 -13.64
C VAL A 123 -0.57 -15.56 -14.53
N ALA A 124 0.72 -15.71 -14.28
CA ALA A 124 1.63 -16.47 -15.14
C ALA A 124 1.50 -17.99 -14.95
N PHE A 125 1.34 -18.45 -13.71
CA PHE A 125 1.35 -19.86 -13.32
C PHE A 125 0.12 -20.27 -12.49
N PRO A 126 -1.13 -20.15 -13.00
CA PRO A 126 -2.34 -20.29 -12.20
C PRO A 126 -2.56 -21.67 -11.60
N ILE A 127 -2.09 -22.74 -12.23
CA ILE A 127 -2.21 -24.10 -11.70
C ILE A 127 -1.26 -24.25 -10.50
N PHE A 128 0.02 -23.91 -10.68
CA PHE A 128 1.02 -23.92 -9.61
C PHE A 128 0.55 -23.04 -8.43
N TYR A 129 0.11 -21.81 -8.71
CA TYR A 129 -0.33 -20.87 -7.69
C TYR A 129 -1.43 -21.47 -6.80
N ARG A 130 -2.46 -22.09 -7.42
CA ARG A 130 -3.58 -22.70 -6.67
C ARG A 130 -3.21 -23.92 -5.86
N CYS A 131 -2.24 -24.71 -6.34
CA CYS A 131 -1.81 -25.93 -5.65
C CYS A 131 -0.81 -25.63 -4.54
N THR A 132 0.04 -24.61 -4.69
CA THR A 132 1.21 -24.40 -3.82
C THR A 132 1.05 -23.20 -2.90
N VAL A 133 0.49 -22.08 -3.39
CA VAL A 133 0.47 -20.81 -2.61
C VAL A 133 -0.72 -20.82 -1.64
N ARG A 134 -0.39 -20.75 -0.34
CA ARG A 134 -1.36 -20.73 0.77
C ARG A 134 -1.33 -19.39 1.49
N ASN A 135 -2.38 -19.08 2.26
CA ASN A 135 -2.45 -17.88 3.08
C ASN A 135 -1.31 -17.80 4.10
N THR A 136 -0.85 -18.96 4.61
CA THR A 136 0.29 -19.02 5.54
C THR A 136 1.58 -18.54 4.90
N HIS A 137 1.82 -18.84 3.62
CA HIS A 137 2.98 -18.34 2.90
C HIS A 137 2.91 -16.81 2.73
N ALA A 138 1.73 -16.28 2.38
CA ALA A 138 1.51 -14.84 2.29
C ALA A 138 1.71 -14.15 3.64
N ALA A 139 1.18 -14.73 4.73
CA ALA A 139 1.37 -14.18 6.08
C ALA A 139 2.85 -14.18 6.50
N LEU A 140 3.58 -15.26 6.19
CA LEU A 140 5.02 -15.31 6.45
C LEU A 140 5.77 -14.20 5.70
N VAL A 141 5.45 -13.99 4.41
CA VAL A 141 6.07 -12.92 3.61
C VAL A 141 5.77 -11.54 4.22
N VAL A 142 4.54 -11.30 4.68
CA VAL A 142 4.16 -10.03 5.34
C VAL A 142 4.98 -9.83 6.62
N VAL A 143 5.09 -10.86 7.48
CA VAL A 143 5.89 -10.77 8.70
C VAL A 143 7.37 -10.56 8.39
N CYS A 144 7.92 -11.29 7.40
CA CYS A 144 9.31 -11.10 6.97
C CYS A 144 9.55 -9.69 6.43
N ALA A 145 8.60 -9.10 5.70
CA ALA A 145 8.69 -7.72 5.23
C ALA A 145 8.76 -6.73 6.39
N TRP A 146 7.92 -6.89 7.41
CA TRP A 146 7.95 -6.03 8.60
C TRP A 146 9.25 -6.19 9.40
N VAL A 147 9.70 -7.43 9.63
CA VAL A 147 10.97 -7.69 10.33
C VAL A 147 12.15 -7.10 9.58
N TYR A 148 12.18 -7.27 8.25
CA TYR A 148 13.21 -6.69 7.39
C TYR A 148 13.22 -5.15 7.50
N SER A 149 12.06 -4.51 7.31
CA SER A 149 11.95 -3.05 7.34
C SER A 149 12.30 -2.47 8.71
N LEU A 150 11.87 -3.14 9.80
CA LEU A 150 12.26 -2.74 11.15
C LEU A 150 13.77 -2.88 11.37
N SER A 151 14.36 -4.00 10.95
CA SER A 151 15.80 -4.21 11.08
C SER A 151 16.60 -3.16 10.32
N PHE A 152 16.15 -2.80 9.12
CA PHE A 152 16.78 -1.76 8.32
C PHE A 152 16.65 -0.37 8.98
N SER A 153 15.46 -0.02 9.48
CA SER A 153 15.23 1.27 10.17
C SER A 153 16.06 1.41 11.45
N LEU A 154 16.29 0.31 12.17
CA LEU A 154 17.13 0.32 13.38
C LEU A 154 18.63 0.59 13.10
N ILE A 155 19.08 0.48 11.84
CA ILE A 155 20.44 0.87 11.44
C ILE A 155 20.69 2.36 11.73
N GLN A 156 19.65 3.20 11.71
CA GLN A 156 19.77 4.62 12.07
C GLN A 156 20.23 4.86 13.52
N LEU A 157 20.05 3.88 14.40
CA LEU A 157 20.55 3.94 15.77
C LEU A 157 22.08 3.70 15.85
N THR A 158 22.69 3.33 14.75
CA THR A 158 24.14 3.12 14.64
C THR A 158 24.84 4.40 14.15
N ASN A 159 26.14 4.42 14.17
CA ASN A 159 26.95 5.58 13.74
C ASN A 159 27.11 5.62 12.19
N VAL A 160 26.17 5.13 11.44
CA VAL A 160 26.20 5.23 9.96
C VAL A 160 25.90 6.68 9.56
N PRO A 161 26.71 7.31 8.68
CA PRO A 161 26.42 8.64 8.17
C PRO A 161 25.04 8.69 7.49
N GLU A 162 24.26 9.72 7.80
CA GLU A 162 22.89 9.90 7.35
C GLU A 162 22.78 9.91 5.81
N ASP A 163 23.71 10.59 5.13
CA ASP A 163 23.77 10.65 3.66
C ASP A 163 24.00 9.28 3.01
N ILE A 164 24.78 8.40 3.63
CA ILE A 164 24.98 7.02 3.16
C ILE A 164 23.70 6.21 3.38
N TYR A 165 23.08 6.33 4.55
CA TYR A 165 21.84 5.64 4.88
C TYR A 165 20.73 6.02 3.90
N ASP A 166 20.48 7.31 3.70
CA ASP A 166 19.46 7.84 2.78
C ASP A 166 19.72 7.39 1.33
N THR A 167 20.98 7.41 0.88
CA THR A 167 21.33 6.95 -0.46
C THR A 167 21.02 5.47 -0.64
N VAL A 168 21.39 4.63 0.33
CA VAL A 168 21.10 3.19 0.29
C VAL A 168 19.60 2.94 0.33
N ASP A 169 18.86 3.63 1.20
CA ASP A 169 17.42 3.53 1.33
C ASP A 169 16.70 3.84 0.01
N VAL A 170 16.98 4.98 -0.59
CA VAL A 170 16.39 5.40 -1.87
C VAL A 170 16.68 4.41 -2.99
N HIS A 171 17.91 3.91 -3.09
CA HIS A 171 18.23 2.95 -4.15
C HIS A 171 17.60 1.58 -3.90
N LEU A 172 17.55 1.10 -2.67
CA LEU A 172 17.05 -0.22 -2.32
C LEU A 172 15.52 -0.27 -2.29
N HIS A 173 14.86 0.70 -1.64
CA HIS A 173 13.41 0.65 -1.45
C HIS A 173 12.64 1.42 -2.53
N VAL A 174 13.20 2.48 -3.11
CA VAL A 174 12.48 3.23 -4.14
C VAL A 174 12.91 2.79 -5.54
N THR A 175 14.18 2.95 -5.91
CA THR A 175 14.65 2.71 -7.28
C THR A 175 14.50 1.24 -7.68
N PHE A 176 14.98 0.32 -6.84
CA PHE A 176 14.89 -1.13 -7.09
C PHE A 176 13.44 -1.62 -7.06
N ALA A 177 12.62 -1.14 -6.12
CA ALA A 177 11.22 -1.53 -6.04
C ALA A 177 10.42 -1.05 -7.26
N LEU A 178 10.60 0.20 -7.71
CA LEU A 178 9.92 0.74 -8.89
C LEU A 178 10.33 0.00 -10.16
N THR A 179 11.61 -0.26 -10.36
CA THR A 179 12.10 -0.99 -11.54
C THR A 179 11.60 -2.43 -11.56
N THR A 180 11.68 -3.15 -10.44
CA THR A 180 11.21 -4.52 -10.29
C THR A 180 9.70 -4.63 -10.53
N THR A 181 8.91 -3.78 -9.90
CA THR A 181 7.44 -3.77 -10.08
C THR A 181 7.07 -3.36 -11.51
N GLY A 182 7.74 -2.41 -12.11
CA GLY A 182 7.56 -2.03 -13.51
C GLY A 182 7.76 -3.22 -14.47
N ILE A 183 8.84 -3.97 -14.29
CA ILE A 183 9.13 -5.20 -15.08
C ILE A 183 8.03 -6.24 -14.86
N ILE A 184 7.63 -6.48 -13.59
CA ILE A 184 6.57 -7.42 -13.24
C ILE A 184 5.27 -7.07 -13.96
N TYR A 185 4.84 -5.81 -13.94
CA TYR A 185 3.60 -5.41 -14.62
C TYR A 185 3.68 -5.43 -16.13
N CYS A 186 4.84 -5.20 -16.73
CA CYS A 186 5.05 -5.45 -18.16
C CYS A 186 4.84 -6.93 -18.51
N ILE A 187 5.34 -7.85 -17.68
CA ILE A 187 5.15 -9.31 -17.87
C ILE A 187 3.68 -9.68 -17.67
N ILE A 188 3.03 -9.20 -16.62
CA ILE A 188 1.61 -9.43 -16.35
C ILE A 188 0.77 -8.95 -17.55
N TYR A 189 1.00 -7.73 -18.03
CA TYR A 189 0.28 -7.17 -19.17
C TYR A 189 0.42 -8.04 -20.43
N ARG A 190 1.66 -8.43 -20.78
CA ARG A 190 1.95 -9.31 -21.93
C ARG A 190 1.23 -10.66 -21.78
N THR A 191 1.26 -11.25 -20.59
CA THR A 191 0.63 -12.53 -20.28
C THR A 191 -0.91 -12.44 -20.40
N ILE A 192 -1.52 -11.40 -19.85
CA ILE A 192 -2.97 -11.16 -19.94
C ILE A 192 -3.38 -10.98 -21.41
N ARG A 193 -2.63 -10.18 -22.18
CA ARG A 193 -2.90 -9.94 -23.61
C ARG A 193 -2.81 -11.23 -24.43
N LYS A 194 -1.81 -12.09 -24.19
CA LYS A 194 -1.65 -13.39 -24.85
C LYS A 194 -2.83 -14.33 -24.54
N ARG A 195 -3.21 -14.43 -23.26
CA ARG A 195 -4.32 -15.28 -22.81
C ARG A 195 -5.67 -14.80 -23.35
N ARG A 196 -5.90 -13.48 -23.38
CA ARG A 196 -7.11 -12.91 -23.95
C ARG A 196 -7.30 -13.32 -25.42
N LYS A 197 -6.23 -13.25 -26.23
CA LYS A 197 -6.28 -13.70 -27.64
C LYS A 197 -6.66 -15.18 -27.75
N PHE A 198 -6.08 -16.03 -26.90
CA PHE A 198 -6.38 -17.45 -26.86
C PHE A 198 -7.86 -17.73 -26.53
N PHE A 199 -8.44 -17.06 -25.52
CA PHE A 199 -9.84 -17.24 -25.15
C PHE A 199 -10.83 -16.67 -26.16
N LEU A 200 -10.48 -15.63 -26.91
CA LEU A 200 -11.32 -15.08 -27.98
C LEU A 200 -11.40 -16.03 -29.19
N GLY A 201 -10.30 -16.74 -29.51
CA GLY A 201 -10.29 -17.73 -30.56
C GLY A 201 -10.98 -19.04 -30.21
N ALA A 202 -11.22 -19.34 -28.94
CA ALA A 202 -11.84 -20.59 -28.47
C ALA A 202 -13.34 -20.48 -28.20
N ASN A 203 -14.00 -19.38 -28.58
CA ASN A 203 -15.40 -19.09 -28.17
C ASN A 203 -16.48 -19.91 -28.92
N GLU A 204 -16.14 -20.67 -29.94
CA GLU A 204 -17.12 -21.41 -30.73
C GLU A 204 -17.52 -22.78 -30.13
N THR A 205 -16.73 -23.30 -29.13
CA THR A 205 -17.04 -24.61 -28.50
C THR A 205 -16.84 -24.59 -26.98
N ALA A 206 -17.49 -23.62 -26.29
CA ALA A 206 -17.26 -23.40 -24.85
C ALA A 206 -17.84 -24.51 -23.97
N THR A 207 -17.04 -25.49 -23.59
CA THR A 207 -17.33 -26.51 -22.59
C THR A 207 -17.42 -25.88 -21.18
N ARG A 208 -18.13 -26.47 -20.22
CA ARG A 208 -18.24 -26.05 -18.80
C ARG A 208 -16.86 -25.77 -18.17
N ARG A 209 -15.82 -26.54 -18.53
CA ARG A 209 -14.42 -26.32 -18.09
C ARG A 209 -13.84 -25.02 -18.63
N THR A 210 -14.12 -24.65 -19.87
CA THR A 210 -13.66 -23.39 -20.49
C THR A 210 -14.28 -22.17 -19.81
N ASN A 211 -15.59 -22.24 -19.50
CA ASN A 211 -16.27 -21.17 -18.77
C ASN A 211 -15.74 -20.98 -17.35
N GLN A 212 -15.36 -22.04 -16.65
CA GLN A 212 -14.75 -21.96 -15.32
C GLN A 212 -13.33 -21.34 -15.37
N ARG A 213 -12.53 -21.73 -16.37
CA ARG A 213 -11.20 -21.13 -16.63
C ARG A 213 -11.31 -19.64 -16.96
N LEU A 214 -12.30 -19.26 -17.77
CA LEU A 214 -12.56 -17.86 -18.12
C LEU A 214 -12.97 -17.01 -16.92
N LYS A 215 -13.84 -17.52 -16.04
CA LYS A 215 -14.21 -16.84 -14.78
C LYS A 215 -12.99 -16.62 -13.87
N SER A 216 -12.14 -17.65 -13.73
CA SER A 216 -10.92 -17.53 -12.97
C SER A 216 -9.96 -16.51 -13.56
N PHE A 217 -9.74 -16.54 -14.87
CA PHE A 217 -8.89 -15.58 -15.56
C PHE A 217 -9.40 -14.14 -15.38
N LYS A 218 -10.71 -13.93 -15.46
CA LYS A 218 -11.33 -12.63 -15.25
C LYS A 218 -11.08 -12.11 -13.82
N SER A 219 -11.21 -12.97 -12.81
CA SER A 219 -10.94 -12.64 -11.42
C SER A 219 -9.45 -12.29 -11.17
N GLU A 220 -8.54 -13.07 -11.75
CA GLU A 220 -7.09 -12.79 -11.63
C GLU A 220 -6.70 -11.49 -12.35
N LYS A 221 -7.30 -11.21 -13.52
CA LYS A 221 -7.10 -9.95 -14.23
C LYS A 221 -7.59 -8.75 -13.40
N GLU A 222 -8.76 -8.85 -12.78
CA GLU A 222 -9.31 -7.78 -11.92
C GLU A 222 -8.40 -7.52 -10.72
N SER A 223 -7.90 -8.57 -10.07
CA SER A 223 -6.95 -8.46 -8.95
C SER A 223 -5.61 -7.85 -9.40
N ALA A 224 -5.07 -8.28 -10.54
CA ALA A 224 -3.82 -7.73 -11.08
C ALA A 224 -3.96 -6.25 -11.44
N LEU A 225 -5.11 -5.85 -12.00
CA LEU A 225 -5.36 -4.45 -12.30
C LEU A 225 -5.51 -3.59 -11.02
N THR A 226 -6.11 -4.14 -9.97
CA THR A 226 -6.19 -3.46 -8.67
C THR A 226 -4.80 -3.23 -8.10
N ALA A 227 -3.95 -4.26 -8.07
CA ALA A 227 -2.58 -4.14 -7.59
C ALA A 227 -1.73 -3.16 -8.45
N PHE A 228 -1.98 -3.11 -9.78
CA PHE A 228 -1.36 -2.10 -10.65
C PHE A 228 -1.77 -0.66 -10.28
N LEU A 229 -3.04 -0.43 -9.95
CA LEU A 229 -3.50 0.90 -9.55
C LEU A 229 -2.88 1.33 -8.21
N ILE A 230 -2.66 0.40 -7.28
CA ILE A 230 -1.95 0.67 -6.02
C ILE A 230 -0.51 1.09 -6.32
N LEU A 231 0.19 0.32 -7.17
CA LEU A 231 1.54 0.69 -7.60
C LEU A 231 1.55 2.07 -8.26
N LEU A 232 0.59 2.34 -9.15
CA LEU A 232 0.52 3.64 -9.83
C LEU A 232 0.34 4.79 -8.82
N ALA A 233 -0.52 4.62 -7.83
CA ALA A 233 -0.71 5.61 -6.77
C ALA A 233 0.60 5.83 -5.99
N LEU A 234 1.30 4.77 -5.59
CA LEU A 234 2.59 4.84 -4.92
C LEU A 234 3.64 5.56 -5.79
N VAL A 235 3.76 5.20 -7.07
CA VAL A 235 4.71 5.85 -8.00
C VAL A 235 4.43 7.33 -8.12
N MET A 236 3.17 7.72 -8.27
CA MET A 236 2.78 9.13 -8.44
C MET A 236 3.08 9.98 -7.19
N THR A 237 3.04 9.40 -6.02
CA THR A 237 3.40 10.09 -4.76
C THR A 237 4.90 10.10 -4.52
N GLN A 238 5.64 9.09 -4.95
CA GLN A 238 7.09 9.00 -4.79
C GLN A 238 7.88 9.91 -5.76
N ILE A 239 7.35 10.22 -6.95
CA ILE A 239 8.06 11.05 -7.94
C ILE A 239 8.41 12.46 -7.40
N PRO A 240 7.48 13.23 -6.78
CA PRO A 240 7.81 14.53 -6.21
C PRO A 240 8.87 14.44 -5.12
N TYR A 241 8.77 13.44 -4.25
CA TYR A 241 9.74 13.20 -3.18
C TYR A 241 11.14 12.92 -3.75
N LEU A 242 11.26 12.02 -4.73
CA LEU A 242 12.53 11.76 -5.43
C LEU A 242 13.12 13.01 -6.09
N ALA A 243 12.28 13.85 -6.68
CA ALA A 243 12.73 15.12 -7.27
C ALA A 243 13.34 16.03 -6.20
N MET A 244 12.76 16.10 -5.00
CA MET A 244 13.30 16.89 -3.90
C MET A 244 14.62 16.33 -3.37
N ILE A 245 14.77 14.99 -3.28
CA ILE A 245 16.05 14.34 -2.92
C ILE A 245 17.15 14.70 -3.94
N VAL A 246 16.85 14.62 -5.23
CA VAL A 246 17.81 14.98 -6.30
C VAL A 246 18.20 16.45 -6.22
N LEU A 247 17.24 17.33 -5.94
CA LEU A 247 17.52 18.76 -5.75
C LEU A 247 18.40 18.98 -4.51
N ARG A 248 18.11 18.31 -3.39
CA ARG A 248 18.92 18.36 -2.16
C ARG A 248 20.37 17.99 -2.42
N ALA A 249 20.61 16.94 -3.20
CA ALA A 249 21.95 16.45 -3.51
C ALA A 249 22.74 17.38 -4.45
N ASN A 250 22.07 18.09 -5.37
CA ASN A 250 22.72 18.80 -6.47
C ASN A 250 22.65 20.33 -6.34
N CYS A 251 21.76 20.91 -5.54
CA CYS A 251 21.55 22.35 -5.44
C CYS A 251 21.53 22.83 -4.00
N LYS A 252 22.72 23.05 -3.40
CA LYS A 252 22.81 23.57 -2.01
C LYS A 252 22.17 24.93 -1.84
N SER A 253 22.31 25.83 -2.82
CA SER A 253 21.68 27.16 -2.78
C SER A 253 20.14 27.11 -2.86
N CYS A 254 19.54 26.04 -3.38
CA CYS A 254 18.10 25.89 -3.39
C CYS A 254 17.54 25.63 -1.98
N LEU A 255 18.28 24.92 -1.12
CA LEU A 255 17.81 24.47 0.19
C LEU A 255 17.38 25.61 1.12
N VAL A 256 18.00 26.78 0.98
CA VAL A 256 17.71 27.97 1.79
C VAL A 256 16.53 28.80 1.26
N THR A 257 15.94 28.42 0.10
CA THR A 257 14.89 29.18 -0.56
C THR A 257 13.49 28.81 -0.07
N THR A 258 12.58 29.78 -0.05
CA THR A 258 11.18 29.58 0.33
C THR A 258 10.46 28.57 -0.56
N TRP A 259 10.71 28.60 -1.88
CA TRP A 259 10.05 27.66 -2.80
C TRP A 259 10.48 26.21 -2.53
N TYR A 260 11.76 25.96 -2.23
CA TYR A 260 12.24 24.62 -1.90
C TYR A 260 11.54 24.10 -0.64
N PHE A 261 11.50 24.91 0.43
CA PHE A 261 10.81 24.57 1.67
C PHE A 261 9.35 24.18 1.43
N ILE A 262 8.59 24.99 0.68
CA ILE A 262 7.18 24.69 0.37
C ILE A 262 7.05 23.42 -0.48
N CYS A 263 7.89 23.25 -1.50
CA CYS A 263 7.84 22.07 -2.36
C CYS A 263 8.20 20.78 -1.58
N GLN A 264 9.15 20.84 -0.65
CA GLN A 264 9.50 19.72 0.21
C GLN A 264 8.30 19.34 1.09
N GLU A 265 7.67 20.29 1.76
CA GLU A 265 6.48 20.02 2.58
C GLU A 265 5.33 19.43 1.77
N CYS A 266 5.12 19.90 0.55
CA CYS A 266 4.12 19.33 -0.36
C CYS A 266 4.47 17.91 -0.80
N ALA A 267 5.75 17.64 -1.09
CA ALA A 267 6.20 16.31 -1.53
C ALA A 267 6.07 15.28 -0.39
N ASP A 268 6.46 15.66 0.83
CA ASP A 268 6.34 14.82 2.01
C ASP A 268 4.86 14.52 2.33
N PHE A 269 3.99 15.53 2.25
CA PHE A 269 2.55 15.33 2.46
C PHE A 269 1.91 14.42 1.40
N LEU A 270 2.39 14.46 0.13
CA LEU A 270 1.89 13.56 -0.91
C LEU A 270 2.15 12.08 -0.61
N LEU A 271 3.19 11.73 0.16
CA LEU A 271 3.42 10.36 0.60
C LEU A 271 2.27 9.85 1.48
N CYS A 272 1.72 10.69 2.37
CA CYS A 272 0.56 10.33 3.20
C CYS A 272 -0.68 10.01 2.36
N VAL A 273 -0.86 10.70 1.23
CA VAL A 273 -2.01 10.49 0.34
C VAL A 273 -2.02 9.06 -0.21
N SER A 274 -0.86 8.42 -0.39
CA SER A 274 -0.77 7.03 -0.86
C SER A 274 -1.45 6.05 0.10
N ALA A 275 -1.31 6.23 1.40
CA ALA A 275 -1.92 5.39 2.43
C ALA A 275 -3.46 5.50 2.45
N ILE A 276 -4.00 6.69 2.17
CA ILE A 276 -5.45 6.92 2.04
C ILE A 276 -5.98 6.33 0.73
N ALA A 277 -5.18 6.35 -0.35
CA ALA A 277 -5.60 5.87 -1.66
C ALA A 277 -5.88 4.36 -1.68
N ASN A 278 -5.14 3.57 -0.89
CA ASN A 278 -5.25 2.11 -0.85
C ASN A 278 -6.67 1.62 -0.55
N PRO A 279 -7.31 1.95 0.59
CA PRO A 279 -8.68 1.50 0.90
C PRO A 279 -9.72 2.06 -0.07
N VAL A 280 -9.52 3.26 -0.61
CA VAL A 280 -10.39 3.85 -1.63
C VAL A 280 -10.35 3.02 -2.92
N LEU A 281 -9.18 2.63 -3.38
CA LEU A 281 -9.01 1.77 -4.56
C LEU A 281 -9.64 0.40 -4.36
N TYR A 282 -9.51 -0.22 -3.16
CA TYR A 282 -10.17 -1.49 -2.86
C TYR A 282 -11.69 -1.33 -2.81
N GLY A 283 -12.19 -0.30 -2.13
CA GLY A 283 -13.62 0.00 -2.02
C GLY A 283 -14.26 0.27 -3.38
N TRP A 284 -13.55 0.95 -4.28
CA TRP A 284 -14.05 1.26 -5.61
C TRP A 284 -13.94 0.07 -6.58
N ARG A 285 -12.83 -0.68 -6.54
CA ARG A 285 -12.51 -1.63 -7.61
C ARG A 285 -12.93 -3.06 -7.29
N VAL A 286 -12.84 -3.47 -6.02
CA VAL A 286 -13.08 -4.86 -5.61
C VAL A 286 -14.55 -5.05 -5.20
N LYS A 287 -15.37 -5.57 -6.14
CA LYS A 287 -16.80 -5.82 -5.90
C LYS A 287 -17.09 -6.69 -4.67
N GLN A 288 -16.21 -7.62 -4.36
CA GLN A 288 -16.32 -8.46 -3.17
C GLN A 288 -16.22 -7.63 -1.90
N PHE A 289 -15.29 -6.67 -1.87
CA PHE A 289 -15.14 -5.73 -0.77
C PHE A 289 -16.38 -4.85 -0.60
N GLN A 290 -16.89 -4.26 -1.69
CA GLN A 290 -18.12 -3.44 -1.66
C GLN A 290 -19.30 -4.21 -1.07
N ARG A 291 -19.49 -5.46 -1.51
CA ARG A 291 -20.57 -6.32 -0.99
C ARG A 291 -20.38 -6.67 0.48
N SER A 292 -19.17 -7.05 0.89
CA SER A 292 -18.85 -7.34 2.29
C SER A 292 -19.04 -6.12 3.18
N PHE A 293 -18.63 -4.94 2.72
CA PHE A 293 -18.85 -3.67 3.40
C PHE A 293 -20.35 -3.41 3.62
N MET A 294 -21.18 -3.56 2.58
CA MET A 294 -22.62 -3.39 2.69
C MET A 294 -23.27 -4.40 3.67
N VAL A 295 -22.77 -5.63 3.74
CA VAL A 295 -23.26 -6.63 4.70
C VAL A 295 -22.87 -6.25 6.12
N VAL A 296 -21.62 -5.79 6.35
CA VAL A 296 -21.11 -5.44 7.68
C VAL A 296 -21.81 -4.20 8.24
N PHE A 297 -22.03 -3.17 7.43
CA PHE A 297 -22.49 -1.86 7.90
C PHE A 297 -23.96 -1.57 7.60
N CYS A 298 -24.52 -2.10 6.51
CA CYS A 298 -25.92 -1.85 6.13
C CYS A 298 -26.85 -3.03 6.43
N GLY A 299 -26.34 -4.14 7.00
CA GLY A 299 -27.16 -5.31 7.35
C GLY A 299 -27.85 -5.99 6.15
N LYS A 300 -27.52 -5.61 4.91
CA LYS A 300 -28.15 -6.18 3.71
C LYS A 300 -27.73 -7.63 3.53
N LYS A 301 -28.54 -8.58 3.96
CA LYS A 301 -28.42 -10.00 3.58
C LYS A 301 -28.46 -10.08 2.05
N THR A 302 -27.33 -10.43 1.43
CA THR A 302 -27.31 -10.71 -0.01
C THR A 302 -28.08 -12.01 -0.27
N ARG A 303 -29.04 -11.95 -1.16
CA ARG A 303 -29.98 -13.04 -1.57
C ARG A 303 -29.30 -14.39 -1.94
N ASN A 304 -27.97 -14.42 -2.05
CA ASN A 304 -27.17 -15.63 -2.36
C ASN A 304 -26.75 -16.44 -1.12
N THR A 305 -26.91 -15.93 0.10
CA THR A 305 -26.60 -16.68 1.32
C THR A 305 -27.66 -17.72 1.65
N GLU A 306 -28.89 -17.54 1.15
CA GLU A 306 -29.98 -18.52 1.33
C GLU A 306 -29.87 -19.73 0.39
N LEU A 307 -29.33 -19.54 -0.83
CA LEU A 307 -29.08 -20.62 -1.78
C LEU A 307 -27.95 -21.56 -1.36
N GLY A 308 -26.95 -21.08 -0.60
CA GLY A 308 -25.88 -21.90 -0.01
C GLY A 308 -26.39 -22.76 1.13
N LYS A 309 -27.17 -22.19 2.06
CA LYS A 309 -27.76 -22.90 3.17
C LYS A 309 -28.80 -23.94 2.76
N SER A 310 -29.58 -23.64 1.69
CA SER A 310 -30.56 -24.61 1.16
C SER A 310 -29.91 -25.81 0.48
N ARG A 311 -28.68 -25.70 -0.04
CA ARG A 311 -27.97 -26.85 -0.61
C ARG A 311 -27.34 -27.77 0.44
N ASP A 312 -26.81 -27.20 1.54
CA ASP A 312 -26.23 -28.00 2.62
C ASP A 312 -27.31 -28.78 3.39
N THR A 313 -28.48 -28.16 3.65
CA THR A 313 -29.60 -28.84 4.31
C THR A 313 -30.28 -29.91 3.44
N THR A 314 -30.17 -29.81 2.11
CA THR A 314 -30.70 -30.86 1.18
C THR A 314 -29.72 -32.03 1.07
N PHE A 315 -28.41 -31.80 1.23
CA PHE A 315 -27.38 -32.84 1.19
C PHE A 315 -27.33 -33.65 2.50
N GLU A 316 -27.52 -32.98 3.66
CA GLU A 316 -27.65 -33.71 4.94
C GLU A 316 -28.90 -34.57 5.03
N LYS A 317 -30.05 -34.12 4.50
CA LYS A 317 -31.28 -34.90 4.45
C LYS A 317 -31.26 -36.11 3.53
N THR A 318 -30.35 -36.14 2.53
CA THR A 318 -30.20 -37.29 1.62
C THR A 318 -29.25 -38.35 2.19
N LEU A 319 -28.43 -38.00 3.19
CA LEU A 319 -27.55 -38.97 3.90
C LEU A 319 -28.20 -39.66 5.12
N GLU A 320 -29.38 -39.20 5.55
CA GLU A 320 -30.16 -39.85 6.63
C GLU A 320 -31.23 -40.86 6.13
N LEU A 321 -31.29 -41.07 4.81
CA LEU A 321 -32.33 -41.92 4.17
C LEU A 321 -31.75 -43.12 3.39
N ASP A 322 -30.44 -43.41 3.51
CA ASP A 322 -29.76 -44.61 3.10
C ASP A 322 -29.03 -45.21 4.31
#